data_7d277b8c980e2815713b52008f796780
#
_entry.id   7d277b8c980e2815713b52008f796780
#
_cell.length_a   1.000
_cell.length_b   1.000
_cell.length_c   1.000
_cell.angle_alpha   90.00
_cell.angle_beta   90.00
_cell.angle_gamma   90.00
#
_symmetry.space_group_name_H-M   'P 1'
#
loop_
_entity.id
_entity.type
_entity.pdbx_description
1 polymer ?
#
loop_
_entity_poly.entity_id
_entity_poly.type
_entity_poly.pdbx_seq_one_letter_code
_entity_poly.pdbx_strand_id
1 'polypeptide(L)'
;MLTLVIPVYNMEAFLDRCMEAMLAQECRDFEIVLVDDGSTDRSGLLCDGYAAAHPGRIRVIHKPNGGLPSARNAGIDAARGEYISFPDPDDWVEPDYVTRLLALQKAHNADMVCTGYFVATDEGSVSVYPDAEVAVLSGKRAQRELMELDMKGFVWNKLFRLDIIRDHGLRFLDDVGTTEDLDFAYRYLLHAERVCHAPGLRTYHYYQRPGAATNSGYAPKKLESFRTYEKILASTSDRELTEAAREELCVAAVNLLWAWELGDQGDREGRRALLDHVRRQLPAHLRSRRYGPGRKLQALIAAISPKLYARLKNAVRN
;
A
#
# COMPACT_ATOMS: atom_id res chain seq x y z
N MET A 1 21.00 -4.26 -9.71
CA MET A 1 20.17 -5.47 -9.46
C MET A 1 19.00 -5.12 -8.55
N LEU A 2 17.79 -5.59 -8.86
CA LEU A 2 16.56 -5.42 -8.07
C LEU A 2 16.26 -6.69 -7.27
N THR A 3 15.93 -6.59 -5.99
CA THR A 3 15.34 -7.68 -5.20
C THR A 3 13.82 -7.52 -5.19
N LEU A 4 13.08 -8.54 -5.62
CA LEU A 4 11.63 -8.65 -5.48
C LEU A 4 11.34 -9.50 -4.24
N VAL A 5 10.76 -8.90 -3.21
CA VAL A 5 10.33 -9.61 -1.99
C VAL A 5 8.85 -9.90 -2.09
N ILE A 6 8.48 -11.17 -2.12
CA ILE A 6 7.10 -11.64 -2.23
C ILE A 6 6.72 -12.36 -0.93
N PRO A 7 5.90 -11.72 -0.07
CA PRO A 7 5.43 -12.34 1.18
C PRO A 7 4.31 -13.34 0.85
N VAL A 8 4.42 -14.57 1.33
CA VAL A 8 3.48 -15.65 1.01
C VAL A 8 2.84 -16.17 2.29
N TYR A 9 1.50 -16.18 2.37
CA TYR A 9 0.74 -16.84 3.41
C TYR A 9 -0.60 -17.33 2.87
N ASN A 10 -0.76 -18.65 2.71
CA ASN A 10 -1.95 -19.30 2.18
C ASN A 10 -2.40 -18.72 0.81
N MET A 11 -1.47 -18.76 -0.15
CA MET A 11 -1.63 -18.21 -1.50
C MET A 11 -1.55 -19.25 -2.61
N GLU A 12 -1.83 -20.54 -2.31
CA GLU A 12 -1.70 -21.63 -3.27
C GLU A 12 -2.51 -21.43 -4.56
N ALA A 13 -3.63 -20.69 -4.49
CA ALA A 13 -4.48 -20.41 -5.64
C ALA A 13 -3.97 -19.29 -6.56
N PHE A 14 -3.00 -18.48 -6.11
CA PHE A 14 -2.58 -17.25 -6.80
C PHE A 14 -1.11 -17.24 -7.15
N LEU A 15 -0.28 -17.94 -6.36
CA LEU A 15 1.17 -17.86 -6.43
C LEU A 15 1.72 -18.23 -7.82
N ASP A 16 1.14 -19.22 -8.50
CA ASP A 16 1.60 -19.64 -9.83
C ASP A 16 1.48 -18.49 -10.84
N ARG A 17 0.34 -17.81 -10.90
CA ARG A 17 0.15 -16.64 -11.79
C ARG A 17 1.17 -15.53 -11.51
N CYS A 18 1.39 -15.21 -10.24
CA CYS A 18 2.38 -14.23 -9.82
C CYS A 18 3.79 -14.63 -10.30
N MET A 19 4.19 -15.86 -10.01
CA MET A 19 5.53 -16.34 -10.33
C MET A 19 5.78 -16.48 -11.83
N GLU A 20 4.80 -16.93 -12.60
CA GLU A 20 4.88 -16.97 -14.06
C GLU A 20 5.14 -15.58 -14.65
N ALA A 21 4.42 -14.56 -14.20
CA ALA A 21 4.62 -13.17 -14.63
C ALA A 21 6.00 -12.63 -14.21
N MET A 22 6.47 -12.94 -12.99
CA MET A 22 7.78 -12.54 -12.50
C MET A 22 8.91 -13.26 -13.26
N LEU A 23 8.74 -14.50 -13.69
CA LEU A 23 9.72 -15.26 -14.45
C LEU A 23 9.75 -14.89 -15.94
N ALA A 24 8.64 -14.35 -16.48
CA ALA A 24 8.53 -13.87 -17.86
C ALA A 24 9.21 -12.51 -18.09
N GLN A 25 9.83 -11.91 -17.08
CA GLN A 25 10.48 -10.60 -17.22
C GLN A 25 11.58 -10.60 -18.28
N GLU A 26 11.59 -9.56 -19.12
CA GLU A 26 12.61 -9.33 -20.18
C GLU A 26 14.00 -9.11 -19.57
N CYS A 27 14.08 -8.34 -18.50
CA CYS A 27 15.29 -8.09 -17.73
C CYS A 27 15.68 -9.30 -16.89
N ARG A 28 16.98 -9.57 -16.75
CA ARG A 28 17.52 -10.63 -15.88
C ARG A 28 18.25 -10.10 -14.64
N ASP A 29 18.37 -8.78 -14.51
CA ASP A 29 19.10 -8.14 -13.40
C ASP A 29 18.24 -8.02 -12.14
N PHE A 30 17.64 -9.15 -11.70
CA PHE A 30 16.88 -9.23 -10.46
C PHE A 30 16.93 -10.62 -9.82
N GLU A 31 16.67 -10.66 -8.53
CA GLU A 31 16.41 -11.86 -7.73
C GLU A 31 15.00 -11.79 -7.12
N ILE A 32 14.47 -12.96 -6.75
CA ILE A 32 13.21 -13.09 -6.03
C ILE A 32 13.49 -13.73 -4.66
N VAL A 33 12.94 -13.11 -3.61
CA VAL A 33 12.92 -13.67 -2.26
C VAL A 33 11.47 -13.98 -1.90
N LEU A 34 11.10 -15.25 -1.94
CA LEU A 34 9.82 -15.73 -1.44
C LEU A 34 9.90 -15.89 0.07
N VAL A 35 9.01 -15.24 0.81
CA VAL A 35 8.97 -15.37 2.27
C VAL A 35 7.67 -16.05 2.66
N ASP A 36 7.74 -17.37 2.90
CA ASP A 36 6.63 -18.15 3.42
C ASP A 36 6.45 -17.89 4.92
N ASP A 37 5.42 -17.14 5.26
CA ASP A 37 5.09 -16.72 6.62
C ASP A 37 4.28 -17.79 7.37
N GLY A 38 4.71 -19.06 7.27
CA GLY A 38 4.10 -20.18 7.96
C GLY A 38 2.77 -20.62 7.36
N SER A 39 2.71 -20.73 6.02
CA SER A 39 1.53 -21.22 5.30
C SER A 39 1.12 -22.62 5.76
N THR A 40 -0.20 -22.85 5.83
CA THR A 40 -0.79 -24.14 6.20
C THR A 40 -1.40 -24.89 5.00
N ASP A 41 -1.40 -24.25 3.82
CA ASP A 41 -1.75 -24.81 2.52
C ASP A 41 -0.51 -25.27 1.75
N ARG A 42 -0.61 -25.47 0.44
CA ARG A 42 0.51 -25.89 -0.41
C ARG A 42 1.47 -24.77 -0.80
N SER A 43 1.27 -23.55 -0.35
CA SER A 43 2.09 -22.37 -0.72
C SER A 43 3.58 -22.59 -0.44
N GLY A 44 3.93 -23.13 0.74
CA GLY A 44 5.32 -23.41 1.10
C GLY A 44 6.00 -24.40 0.12
N LEU A 45 5.27 -25.48 -0.26
CA LEU A 45 5.75 -26.45 -1.24
C LEU A 45 5.93 -25.84 -2.65
N LEU A 46 5.02 -24.94 -3.05
CA LEU A 46 5.14 -24.20 -4.31
C LEU A 46 6.38 -23.31 -4.30
N CYS A 47 6.63 -22.58 -3.20
CA CYS A 47 7.83 -21.76 -3.03
C CYS A 47 9.11 -22.60 -3.23
N ASP A 48 9.21 -23.77 -2.58
CA ASP A 48 10.34 -24.67 -2.71
C ASP A 48 10.51 -25.18 -4.15
N GLY A 49 9.41 -25.50 -4.83
CA GLY A 49 9.40 -25.90 -6.22
C GLY A 49 10.00 -24.82 -7.14
N TYR A 50 9.59 -23.57 -6.97
CA TYR A 50 10.14 -22.44 -7.73
C TYR A 50 11.62 -22.21 -7.45
N ALA A 51 12.06 -22.30 -6.20
CA ALA A 51 13.48 -22.14 -5.87
C ALA A 51 14.34 -23.27 -6.43
N ALA A 52 13.85 -24.51 -6.39
CA ALA A 52 14.55 -25.67 -6.97
C ALA A 52 14.64 -25.56 -8.50
N ALA A 53 13.61 -25.04 -9.18
CA ALA A 53 13.60 -24.84 -10.63
C ALA A 53 14.49 -23.67 -11.09
N HIS A 54 14.74 -22.68 -10.23
CA HIS A 54 15.48 -21.45 -10.57
C HIS A 54 16.58 -21.14 -9.55
N PRO A 55 17.57 -22.05 -9.37
CA PRO A 55 18.63 -21.89 -8.38
C PRO A 55 19.47 -20.64 -8.68
N GLY A 56 19.79 -19.89 -7.61
CA GLY A 56 20.54 -18.63 -7.71
C GLY A 56 19.70 -17.40 -8.05
N ARG A 57 18.50 -17.57 -8.58
CA ARG A 57 17.57 -16.46 -8.89
C ARG A 57 16.43 -16.35 -7.90
N ILE A 58 15.93 -17.49 -7.39
CA ILE A 58 14.85 -17.53 -6.40
C ILE A 58 15.41 -18.11 -5.10
N ARG A 59 15.10 -17.47 -4.00
CA ARG A 59 15.39 -17.95 -2.65
C ARG A 59 14.11 -17.98 -1.84
N VAL A 60 13.99 -18.97 -0.96
CA VAL A 60 12.86 -19.11 -0.04
C VAL A 60 13.33 -18.93 1.40
N ILE A 61 12.50 -18.28 2.18
CA ILE A 61 12.61 -18.17 3.64
C ILE A 61 11.31 -18.71 4.21
N HIS A 62 11.39 -19.81 4.97
CA HIS A 62 10.27 -20.29 5.77
C HIS A 62 10.41 -19.76 7.18
N LYS A 63 9.32 -19.16 7.73
CA LYS A 63 9.32 -18.66 9.09
C LYS A 63 7.96 -18.93 9.78
N PRO A 64 7.92 -18.97 11.12
CA PRO A 64 6.65 -18.96 11.82
C PRO A 64 5.83 -17.73 11.45
N ASN A 65 4.49 -17.87 11.36
CA ASN A 65 3.61 -16.77 11.02
C ASN A 65 3.81 -15.58 11.98
N GLY A 66 4.11 -14.42 11.39
CA GLY A 66 4.30 -13.15 12.11
C GLY A 66 3.58 -12.00 11.40
N GLY A 67 2.81 -12.30 10.34
CA GLY A 67 2.07 -11.32 9.56
C GLY A 67 2.90 -10.65 8.47
N LEU A 68 2.20 -9.92 7.60
CA LEU A 68 2.74 -9.28 6.40
C LEU A 68 3.96 -8.37 6.68
N PRO A 69 3.95 -7.49 7.71
CA PRO A 69 5.13 -6.69 8.09
C PRO A 69 6.36 -7.55 8.39
N SER A 70 6.17 -8.63 9.15
CA SER A 70 7.24 -9.55 9.53
C SER A 70 7.84 -10.28 8.33
N ALA A 71 6.99 -10.71 7.38
CA ALA A 71 7.44 -11.36 6.16
C ALA A 71 8.26 -10.39 5.27
N ARG A 72 7.77 -9.16 5.05
CA ARG A 72 8.50 -8.15 4.29
C ARG A 72 9.83 -7.77 4.96
N ASN A 73 9.88 -7.68 6.28
CA ASN A 73 11.11 -7.41 7.03
C ASN A 73 12.15 -8.53 6.85
N ALA A 74 11.74 -9.80 6.89
CA ALA A 74 12.62 -10.93 6.60
C ALA A 74 13.17 -10.84 5.16
N GLY A 75 12.35 -10.39 4.21
CA GLY A 75 12.79 -10.14 2.85
C GLY A 75 13.82 -9.01 2.74
N ILE A 76 13.66 -7.90 3.48
CA ILE A 76 14.64 -6.80 3.55
C ILE A 76 15.99 -7.31 4.07
N ASP A 77 15.98 -8.15 5.10
CA ASP A 77 17.22 -8.70 5.69
C ASP A 77 17.93 -9.63 4.70
N ALA A 78 17.19 -10.36 3.88
CA ALA A 78 17.73 -11.29 2.89
C ALA A 78 18.09 -10.65 1.54
N ALA A 79 17.59 -9.45 1.24
CA ALA A 79 17.79 -8.80 -0.05
C ALA A 79 19.27 -8.57 -0.36
N ARG A 80 19.68 -8.80 -1.63
CA ARG A 80 21.07 -8.62 -2.12
C ARG A 80 21.18 -7.53 -3.18
N GLY A 81 20.03 -7.06 -3.69
CA GLY A 81 19.98 -6.00 -4.69
C GLY A 81 20.41 -4.65 -4.16
N GLU A 82 20.70 -3.74 -5.05
CA GLU A 82 20.83 -2.30 -4.76
C GLU A 82 19.46 -1.66 -4.55
N TYR A 83 18.46 -2.24 -5.20
CA TYR A 83 17.07 -1.81 -5.12
C TYR A 83 16.19 -2.96 -4.63
N ILE A 84 15.02 -2.59 -4.06
CA ILE A 84 14.04 -3.53 -3.54
C ILE A 84 12.61 -3.09 -3.93
N SER A 85 11.74 -4.05 -4.19
CA SER A 85 10.30 -3.88 -4.40
C SER A 85 9.54 -4.99 -3.68
N PHE A 86 8.26 -4.77 -3.38
CA PHE A 86 7.46 -5.68 -2.56
C PHE A 86 6.16 -6.08 -3.27
N PRO A 87 6.22 -6.84 -4.38
CA PRO A 87 5.01 -7.34 -5.04
C PRO A 87 4.18 -8.24 -4.13
N ASP A 88 2.85 -8.17 -4.25
CA ASP A 88 1.96 -9.07 -3.54
C ASP A 88 1.74 -10.38 -4.31
N PRO A 89 1.57 -11.54 -3.63
CA PRO A 89 1.53 -12.87 -4.26
C PRO A 89 0.24 -13.17 -5.01
N ASP A 90 -0.79 -12.35 -4.85
CA ASP A 90 -2.07 -12.44 -5.59
C ASP A 90 -2.14 -11.54 -6.84
N ASP A 91 -1.09 -10.74 -7.08
CA ASP A 91 -0.96 -9.82 -8.20
C ASP A 91 -0.10 -10.38 -9.33
N TRP A 92 -0.01 -9.66 -10.45
CA TRP A 92 0.89 -9.97 -11.55
C TRP A 92 1.42 -8.71 -12.24
N VAL A 93 2.42 -8.87 -13.08
CA VAL A 93 3.10 -7.76 -13.74
C VAL A 93 3.27 -8.00 -15.23
N GLU A 94 3.42 -6.90 -15.99
CA GLU A 94 3.77 -6.94 -17.40
C GLU A 94 5.24 -7.41 -17.60
N PRO A 95 5.59 -7.97 -18.78
CA PRO A 95 6.95 -8.49 -19.03
C PRO A 95 8.07 -7.45 -18.91
N ASP A 96 7.76 -6.16 -19.02
CA ASP A 96 8.73 -5.06 -18.95
C ASP A 96 8.74 -4.35 -17.57
N TYR A 97 8.05 -4.88 -16.55
CA TYR A 97 7.94 -4.26 -15.21
C TYR A 97 9.32 -3.95 -14.60
N VAL A 98 10.22 -4.95 -14.50
CA VAL A 98 11.55 -4.76 -13.93
C VAL A 98 12.39 -3.82 -14.80
N THR A 99 12.34 -3.99 -16.12
CA THR A 99 13.05 -3.11 -17.08
C THR A 99 12.66 -1.66 -16.91
N ARG A 100 11.36 -1.37 -16.80
CA ARG A 100 10.84 -0.01 -16.67
C ARG A 100 11.21 0.62 -15.33
N LEU A 101 11.08 -0.12 -14.23
CA LEU A 101 11.47 0.39 -12.91
C LEU A 101 12.95 0.79 -12.86
N LEU A 102 13.84 -0.09 -13.34
CA LEU A 102 15.28 0.16 -13.38
C LEU A 102 15.66 1.29 -14.36
N ALA A 103 14.97 1.37 -15.51
CA ALA A 103 15.19 2.45 -16.48
C ALA A 103 14.80 3.83 -15.90
N LEU A 104 13.66 3.95 -15.23
CA LEU A 104 13.23 5.19 -14.57
C LEU A 104 14.19 5.57 -13.44
N GLN A 105 14.58 4.59 -12.61
CA GLN A 105 15.56 4.84 -11.56
C GLN A 105 16.85 5.42 -12.13
N LYS A 106 17.41 4.77 -13.16
CA LYS A 106 18.68 5.19 -13.79
C LYS A 106 18.55 6.54 -14.48
N ALA A 107 17.49 6.78 -15.25
CA ALA A 107 17.28 8.03 -15.99
C ALA A 107 17.19 9.24 -15.08
N HIS A 108 16.61 9.07 -13.90
CA HIS A 108 16.35 10.17 -12.96
C HIS A 108 17.24 10.13 -11.72
N ASN A 109 18.15 9.17 -11.59
CA ASN A 109 18.94 8.91 -10.37
C ASN A 109 18.05 8.96 -9.11
N ALA A 110 16.92 8.23 -9.18
CA ALA A 110 15.86 8.33 -8.18
C ALA A 110 16.16 7.43 -6.97
N ASP A 111 15.90 7.93 -5.77
CA ASP A 111 15.92 7.13 -4.54
C ASP A 111 14.70 6.23 -4.45
N MET A 112 13.57 6.68 -5.00
CA MET A 112 12.34 5.91 -5.12
C MET A 112 11.72 6.14 -6.50
N VAL A 113 11.20 5.07 -7.10
CA VAL A 113 10.32 5.13 -8.28
C VAL A 113 8.92 4.70 -7.85
N CYS A 114 7.90 5.44 -8.26
CA CYS A 114 6.49 5.10 -8.06
C CYS A 114 5.77 5.12 -9.41
N THR A 115 5.13 4.01 -9.78
CA THR A 115 4.40 3.88 -11.05
C THR A 115 2.88 3.85 -10.83
N GLY A 116 2.12 4.07 -11.89
CA GLY A 116 0.72 3.72 -11.93
C GLY A 116 0.52 2.19 -11.95
N TYR A 117 -0.75 1.78 -11.94
CA TYR A 117 -1.12 0.37 -11.96
C TYR A 117 -2.50 0.18 -12.60
N PHE A 118 -2.82 -1.06 -12.94
CA PHE A 118 -4.17 -1.49 -13.28
C PHE A 118 -4.87 -2.06 -12.06
N VAL A 119 -6.17 -1.80 -11.94
CA VAL A 119 -7.04 -2.58 -11.07
C VAL A 119 -7.57 -3.74 -11.89
N ALA A 120 -7.33 -4.95 -11.42
CA ALA A 120 -7.69 -6.18 -12.09
C ALA A 120 -8.80 -6.93 -11.33
N THR A 121 -9.69 -7.53 -12.07
CA THR A 121 -10.76 -8.43 -11.61
C THR A 121 -10.82 -9.64 -12.54
N ASP A 122 -11.70 -10.59 -12.28
CA ASP A 122 -11.93 -11.72 -13.19
C ASP A 122 -12.48 -11.27 -14.56
N GLU A 123 -13.02 -10.05 -14.66
CA GLU A 123 -13.57 -9.46 -15.89
C GLU A 123 -12.51 -8.74 -16.74
N GLY A 124 -11.32 -8.46 -16.17
CA GLY A 124 -10.22 -7.77 -16.83
C GLY A 124 -9.52 -6.73 -15.98
N SER A 125 -8.64 -5.95 -16.62
CA SER A 125 -7.83 -4.91 -15.96
C SER A 125 -8.20 -3.52 -16.47
N VAL A 126 -8.36 -2.56 -15.55
CA VAL A 126 -8.71 -1.17 -15.84
C VAL A 126 -7.68 -0.23 -15.23
N SER A 127 -7.22 0.76 -16.01
CA SER A 127 -6.37 1.82 -15.48
C SER A 127 -7.17 2.74 -14.56
N VAL A 128 -6.61 3.06 -13.39
CA VAL A 128 -7.18 4.03 -12.44
C VAL A 128 -6.47 5.38 -12.48
N TYR A 129 -5.39 5.48 -13.26
CA TYR A 129 -4.65 6.73 -13.45
C TYR A 129 -4.86 7.27 -14.86
N PRO A 130 -4.95 8.60 -15.02
CA PRO A 130 -4.85 9.23 -16.32
C PRO A 130 -3.45 9.04 -16.92
N ASP A 131 -3.30 9.21 -18.22
CA ASP A 131 -2.00 9.35 -18.83
C ASP A 131 -1.39 10.67 -18.34
N ALA A 132 -0.21 10.56 -17.74
CA ALA A 132 0.51 11.68 -17.17
C ALA A 132 2.01 11.50 -17.39
N GLU A 133 2.70 12.62 -17.53
CA GLU A 133 4.15 12.65 -17.68
C GLU A 133 4.87 12.24 -16.40
N VAL A 134 6.12 11.84 -16.55
CA VAL A 134 7.01 11.52 -15.44
C VAL A 134 7.39 12.82 -14.71
N ALA A 135 7.20 12.83 -13.41
CA ALA A 135 7.62 13.93 -12.53
C ALA A 135 8.78 13.49 -11.62
N VAL A 136 9.76 14.38 -11.43
CA VAL A 136 10.80 14.19 -10.42
C VAL A 136 10.52 15.13 -9.25
N LEU A 137 10.26 14.54 -8.09
CA LEU A 137 9.82 15.23 -6.89
C LEU A 137 10.95 15.20 -5.85
N SER A 138 11.01 16.23 -4.99
CA SER A 138 11.76 16.12 -3.73
C SER A 138 11.02 15.20 -2.75
N GLY A 139 11.73 14.57 -1.81
CA GLY A 139 11.11 13.74 -0.77
C GLY A 139 9.97 14.47 -0.04
N LYS A 140 10.16 15.76 0.27
CA LYS A 140 9.12 16.60 0.89
C LYS A 140 7.87 16.75 0.02
N ARG A 141 8.02 16.94 -1.30
CA ARG A 141 6.87 16.99 -2.21
C ARG A 141 6.21 15.62 -2.33
N ALA A 142 7.00 14.56 -2.40
CA ALA A 142 6.51 13.19 -2.46
C ALA A 142 5.70 12.80 -1.20
N GLN A 143 6.08 13.26 0.00
CA GLN A 143 5.29 13.07 1.22
C GLN A 143 3.88 13.70 1.09
N ARG A 144 3.76 14.86 0.46
CA ARG A 144 2.46 15.49 0.20
C ARG A 144 1.65 14.70 -0.82
N GLU A 145 2.27 14.32 -1.97
CA GLU A 145 1.62 13.48 -2.98
C GLU A 145 1.12 12.14 -2.41
N LEU A 146 1.87 11.59 -1.45
CA LEU A 146 1.49 10.38 -0.73
C LEU A 146 0.20 10.59 0.08
N MET A 147 0.08 11.72 0.79
CA MET A 147 -1.12 12.09 1.55
C MET A 147 -2.25 12.57 0.64
N GLU A 148 -1.94 13.18 -0.48
CA GLU A 148 -2.91 13.62 -1.49
C GLU A 148 -3.43 12.46 -2.35
N LEU A 149 -2.95 11.25 -2.10
CA LEU A 149 -3.32 9.99 -2.77
C LEU A 149 -2.95 9.92 -4.27
N ASP A 150 -2.14 10.85 -4.77
CA ASP A 150 -1.65 10.76 -6.15
C ASP A 150 -0.65 9.63 -6.31
N MET A 151 0.20 9.42 -5.28
CA MET A 151 1.16 8.33 -5.24
C MET A 151 0.64 7.06 -4.57
N LYS A 152 -0.43 7.12 -3.78
CA LYS A 152 -0.91 6.06 -2.89
C LYS A 152 0.17 5.52 -1.92
N GLY A 153 -0.28 5.00 -0.78
CA GLY A 153 0.62 4.46 0.25
C GLY A 153 1.17 3.06 -0.02
N PHE A 154 0.73 2.39 -1.08
CA PHE A 154 1.14 1.01 -1.39
C PHE A 154 2.65 0.91 -1.68
N VAL A 155 3.25 -0.24 -1.38
CA VAL A 155 4.68 -0.48 -1.64
C VAL A 155 4.92 -1.33 -2.89
N TRP A 156 3.93 -2.06 -3.37
CA TRP A 156 4.04 -3.00 -4.48
C TRP A 156 4.22 -2.34 -5.86
N ASN A 157 3.82 -1.08 -6.04
CA ASN A 157 4.07 -0.31 -7.27
C ASN A 157 5.31 0.60 -7.17
N LYS A 158 6.21 0.30 -6.24
CA LYS A 158 7.38 1.13 -5.95
C LYS A 158 8.67 0.33 -5.99
N LEU A 159 9.73 1.01 -6.41
CA LEU A 159 11.11 0.59 -6.24
C LEU A 159 11.77 1.53 -5.23
N PHE A 160 12.52 0.96 -4.30
CA PHE A 160 13.24 1.68 -3.25
C PHE A 160 14.75 1.37 -3.34
N ARG A 161 15.61 2.33 -3.03
CA ARG A 161 17.03 2.09 -2.77
C ARG A 161 17.19 1.36 -1.43
N LEU A 162 17.87 0.22 -1.46
CA LEU A 162 18.01 -0.63 -0.27
C LEU A 162 18.96 -0.05 0.77
N ASP A 163 19.98 0.71 0.36
CA ASP A 163 20.91 1.39 1.28
C ASP A 163 20.16 2.37 2.19
N ILE A 164 19.23 3.18 1.67
CA ILE A 164 18.41 4.09 2.48
C ILE A 164 17.62 3.33 3.55
N ILE A 165 17.04 2.17 3.19
CA ILE A 165 16.31 1.33 4.14
C ILE A 165 17.25 0.84 5.25
N ARG A 166 18.46 0.40 4.90
CA ARG A 166 19.44 -0.17 5.85
C ARG A 166 20.09 0.88 6.72
N ASP A 167 20.54 2.00 6.15
CA ASP A 167 21.25 3.06 6.84
C ASP A 167 20.37 3.74 7.88
N HIS A 168 19.06 3.80 7.63
CA HIS A 168 18.09 4.38 8.55
C HIS A 168 17.27 3.36 9.34
N GLY A 169 17.61 2.07 9.24
CA GLY A 169 16.96 1.01 10.00
C GLY A 169 15.45 0.91 9.75
N LEU A 170 14.99 1.23 8.54
CA LEU A 170 13.57 1.23 8.22
C LEU A 170 13.00 -0.18 8.19
N ARG A 171 11.86 -0.36 8.83
CA ARG A 171 11.12 -1.65 8.92
C ARG A 171 9.63 -1.40 8.78
N PHE A 172 8.92 -2.37 8.25
CA PHE A 172 7.46 -2.42 8.37
C PHE A 172 7.07 -2.64 9.83
N LEU A 173 6.09 -1.89 10.31
CA LEU A 173 5.60 -1.97 11.69
C LEU A 173 4.30 -2.77 11.75
N ASP A 174 4.10 -3.52 12.82
CA ASP A 174 2.92 -4.35 13.07
C ASP A 174 1.85 -3.65 13.92
N ASP A 175 2.19 -2.50 14.52
CA ASP A 175 1.32 -1.73 15.43
C ASP A 175 0.50 -0.63 14.72
N VAL A 176 0.52 -0.58 13.40
CA VAL A 176 -0.16 0.45 12.56
C VAL A 176 -1.33 -0.10 11.74
N GLY A 177 -1.81 -1.28 12.07
CA GLY A 177 -2.98 -1.90 11.46
C GLY A 177 -2.80 -2.18 9.97
N THR A 178 -3.67 -1.63 9.12
CA THR A 178 -3.66 -1.82 7.66
C THR A 178 -2.97 -0.67 6.91
N THR A 179 -2.18 0.15 7.59
CA THR A 179 -1.43 1.26 6.99
C THR A 179 0.09 1.08 7.10
N GLU A 180 0.55 -0.16 7.23
CA GLU A 180 1.97 -0.51 7.31
C GLU A 180 2.75 -0.04 6.08
N ASP A 181 2.14 -0.13 4.90
CA ASP A 181 2.68 0.33 3.63
C ASP A 181 2.85 1.86 3.61
N LEU A 182 1.80 2.57 4.01
CA LEU A 182 1.79 4.03 4.09
C LEU A 182 2.82 4.54 5.10
N ASP A 183 2.88 3.91 6.29
CA ASP A 183 3.85 4.24 7.33
C ASP A 183 5.30 4.03 6.83
N PHE A 184 5.55 2.89 6.19
CA PHE A 184 6.86 2.58 5.63
C PHE A 184 7.26 3.58 4.54
N ALA A 185 6.38 3.81 3.55
CA ALA A 185 6.65 4.74 2.45
C ALA A 185 6.86 6.16 2.96
N TYR A 186 6.06 6.63 3.93
CA TYR A 186 6.24 7.96 4.53
C TYR A 186 7.60 8.10 5.23
N ARG A 187 7.98 7.13 6.09
CA ARG A 187 9.28 7.16 6.79
C ARG A 187 10.45 7.06 5.81
N TYR A 188 10.32 6.29 4.73
CA TYR A 188 11.31 6.26 3.67
C TYR A 188 11.50 7.64 3.02
N LEU A 189 10.41 8.33 2.72
CA LEU A 189 10.44 9.66 2.10
C LEU A 189 11.05 10.77 2.98
N LEU A 190 11.23 10.54 4.28
CA LEU A 190 12.01 11.46 5.14
C LEU A 190 13.49 11.49 4.79
N HIS A 191 13.99 10.44 4.12
CA HIS A 191 15.40 10.23 3.78
C HIS A 191 15.66 10.24 2.26
N ALA A 192 14.62 10.25 1.44
CA ALA A 192 14.74 10.32 -0.01
C ALA A 192 14.83 11.77 -0.49
N GLU A 193 15.77 12.04 -1.39
CA GLU A 193 15.96 13.37 -2.00
C GLU A 193 15.25 13.46 -3.37
N ARG A 194 15.26 12.36 -4.13
CA ARG A 194 14.76 12.31 -5.51
C ARG A 194 13.78 11.17 -5.69
N VAL A 195 12.54 11.51 -6.02
CA VAL A 195 11.45 10.56 -6.21
C VAL A 195 10.92 10.70 -7.64
N CYS A 196 10.99 9.61 -8.40
CA CYS A 196 10.41 9.54 -9.74
C CYS A 196 8.97 9.06 -9.65
N HIS A 197 8.02 9.90 -9.98
CA HIS A 197 6.59 9.57 -10.04
C HIS A 197 6.14 9.47 -11.51
N ALA A 198 5.76 8.27 -11.93
CA ALA A 198 5.38 7.92 -13.29
C ALA A 198 3.98 7.27 -13.35
N PRO A 199 2.90 8.02 -13.04
CA PRO A 199 1.55 7.44 -12.94
C PRO A 199 1.02 6.93 -14.29
N GLY A 200 1.51 7.48 -15.41
CA GLY A 200 1.19 7.02 -16.77
C GLY A 200 1.81 5.67 -17.11
N LEU A 201 2.85 5.23 -16.41
CA LEU A 201 3.46 3.91 -16.60
C LEU A 201 2.75 2.87 -15.71
N ARG A 202 2.10 1.91 -16.34
CA ARG A 202 1.31 0.88 -15.67
C ARG A 202 1.81 -0.48 -16.11
N THR A 203 2.56 -1.12 -15.24
CA THR A 203 3.15 -2.45 -15.47
C THR A 203 2.81 -3.42 -14.36
N TYR A 204 1.95 -3.02 -13.43
CA TYR A 204 1.50 -3.80 -12.27
C TYR A 204 -0.02 -3.94 -12.30
N HIS A 205 -0.54 -5.16 -12.04
CA HIS A 205 -1.96 -5.49 -11.95
C HIS A 205 -2.32 -5.85 -10.53
N TYR A 206 -3.00 -4.92 -9.85
CA TYR A 206 -3.54 -5.13 -8.51
C TYR A 206 -4.86 -5.90 -8.60
N TYR A 207 -4.88 -7.14 -8.15
CA TYR A 207 -6.03 -8.02 -8.25
C TYR A 207 -6.99 -7.87 -7.06
N GLN A 208 -8.20 -7.41 -7.34
CA GLN A 208 -9.27 -7.29 -6.36
C GLN A 208 -10.01 -8.62 -6.18
N ARG A 209 -9.40 -9.54 -5.44
CA ARG A 209 -10.02 -10.84 -5.17
C ARG A 209 -11.18 -10.75 -4.17
N PRO A 210 -12.22 -11.63 -4.31
CA PRO A 210 -13.21 -11.81 -3.28
C PRO A 210 -12.56 -12.22 -1.94
N GLY A 211 -12.97 -11.60 -0.84
CA GLY A 211 -12.43 -11.94 0.49
C GLY A 211 -11.06 -11.32 0.84
N ALA A 212 -10.52 -10.42 0.01
CA ALA A 212 -9.31 -9.68 0.36
C ALA A 212 -9.48 -8.89 1.67
N ALA A 213 -8.40 -8.77 2.45
CA ALA A 213 -8.39 -8.07 3.73
C ALA A 213 -8.85 -6.59 3.61
N THR A 214 -8.55 -5.96 2.47
CA THR A 214 -8.97 -4.59 2.14
C THR A 214 -10.49 -4.44 2.02
N ASN A 215 -11.20 -5.50 1.65
CA ASN A 215 -12.65 -5.53 1.46
C ASN A 215 -13.42 -5.97 2.71
N SER A 216 -12.72 -6.31 3.81
CA SER A 216 -13.36 -6.68 5.07
C SER A 216 -14.03 -5.47 5.72
N GLY A 217 -15.21 -5.64 6.34
CA GLY A 217 -15.94 -4.61 7.05
C GLY A 217 -15.15 -4.00 8.23
N TYR A 218 -15.86 -3.45 9.21
CA TYR A 218 -15.24 -2.95 10.43
C TYR A 218 -14.61 -4.09 11.23
N ALA A 219 -13.41 -3.84 11.76
CA ALA A 219 -12.76 -4.63 12.81
C ALA A 219 -12.00 -3.68 13.74
N PRO A 220 -11.98 -3.91 15.09
CA PRO A 220 -11.29 -3.03 16.05
C PRO A 220 -9.82 -2.76 15.70
N LYS A 221 -9.09 -3.77 15.20
CA LYS A 221 -7.70 -3.64 14.74
C LYS A 221 -7.51 -2.57 13.66
N LYS A 222 -8.53 -2.26 12.87
CA LYS A 222 -8.45 -1.19 11.85
C LYS A 222 -8.33 0.22 12.44
N LEU A 223 -8.66 0.42 13.72
CA LEU A 223 -8.40 1.69 14.42
C LEU A 223 -6.90 1.97 14.57
N GLU A 224 -6.07 0.93 14.62
CA GLU A 224 -4.61 1.09 14.69
C GLU A 224 -4.05 1.82 13.46
N SER A 225 -4.76 1.76 12.32
CA SER A 225 -4.39 2.48 11.10
C SER A 225 -4.32 4.01 11.29
N PHE A 226 -5.02 4.55 12.28
CA PHE A 226 -4.97 5.98 12.57
C PHE A 226 -3.65 6.42 13.20
N ARG A 227 -2.90 5.49 13.82
CA ARG A 227 -1.59 5.76 14.41
C ARG A 227 -0.59 6.29 13.38
N THR A 228 -0.65 5.79 12.13
CA THR A 228 0.19 6.32 11.04
C THR A 228 -0.06 7.81 10.82
N TYR A 229 -1.30 8.22 10.68
CA TYR A 229 -1.65 9.64 10.50
C TYR A 229 -1.29 10.49 11.72
N GLU A 230 -1.48 9.96 12.93
CA GLU A 230 -1.12 10.63 14.18
C GLU A 230 0.40 10.81 14.30
N LYS A 231 1.20 9.78 13.94
CA LYS A 231 2.66 9.86 13.85
C LYS A 231 3.10 10.92 12.84
N ILE A 232 2.47 10.96 11.65
CA ILE A 232 2.74 11.98 10.62
C ILE A 232 2.43 13.38 11.16
N LEU A 233 1.26 13.58 11.75
CA LEU A 233 0.84 14.87 12.31
C LEU A 233 1.75 15.34 13.46
N ALA A 234 2.32 14.42 14.24
CA ALA A 234 3.25 14.73 15.33
C ALA A 234 4.67 15.03 14.83
N SER A 235 5.08 14.48 13.69
CA SER A 235 6.44 14.57 13.17
C SER A 235 6.67 15.72 12.18
N THR A 236 5.61 16.32 11.62
CA THR A 236 5.74 17.36 10.60
C THR A 236 5.36 18.75 11.09
N SER A 237 6.13 19.75 10.70
CA SER A 237 5.78 21.17 10.80
C SER A 237 5.29 21.75 9.47
N ASP A 238 5.24 20.95 8.42
CA ASP A 238 4.74 21.37 7.10
C ASP A 238 3.23 21.51 7.14
N ARG A 239 2.74 22.73 6.87
CA ARG A 239 1.32 23.06 6.96
C ARG A 239 0.49 22.30 5.93
N GLU A 240 0.96 22.18 4.68
CA GLU A 240 0.21 21.52 3.61
C GLU A 240 0.16 20.02 3.86
N LEU A 241 1.26 19.41 4.29
CA LEU A 241 1.28 18.01 4.69
C LEU A 241 0.38 17.74 5.89
N THR A 242 0.37 18.65 6.89
CA THR A 242 -0.53 18.56 8.05
C THR A 242 -2.00 18.61 7.63
N GLU A 243 -2.35 19.54 6.74
CA GLU A 243 -3.71 19.66 6.23
C GLU A 243 -4.12 18.40 5.45
N ALA A 244 -3.27 17.90 4.54
CA ALA A 244 -3.51 16.69 3.77
C ALA A 244 -3.68 15.44 4.66
N ALA A 245 -2.82 15.25 5.66
CA ALA A 245 -2.92 14.13 6.60
C ALA A 245 -4.22 14.18 7.44
N ARG A 246 -4.66 15.36 7.85
CA ARG A 246 -5.94 15.55 8.55
C ARG A 246 -7.14 15.22 7.67
N GLU A 247 -7.08 15.63 6.41
CA GLU A 247 -8.11 15.34 5.42
C GLU A 247 -8.28 13.83 5.21
N GLU A 248 -7.17 13.12 5.01
CA GLU A 248 -7.16 11.67 4.82
C GLU A 248 -7.60 10.92 6.08
N LEU A 249 -7.17 11.36 7.25
CA LEU A 249 -7.64 10.79 8.52
C LEU A 249 -9.17 10.96 8.68
N CYS A 250 -9.73 12.11 8.26
CA CYS A 250 -11.17 12.31 8.26
C CYS A 250 -11.87 11.32 7.33
N VAL A 251 -11.37 11.14 6.11
CA VAL A 251 -11.95 10.22 5.11
C VAL A 251 -11.87 8.77 5.60
N ALA A 252 -10.73 8.35 6.14
CA ALA A 252 -10.54 7.02 6.71
C ALA A 252 -11.53 6.76 7.86
N ALA A 253 -11.68 7.73 8.78
CA ALA A 253 -12.61 7.62 9.90
C ALA A 253 -14.08 7.57 9.43
N VAL A 254 -14.48 8.36 8.44
CA VAL A 254 -15.85 8.34 7.86
C VAL A 254 -16.13 6.99 7.20
N ASN A 255 -15.17 6.42 6.45
CA ASN A 255 -15.34 5.12 5.79
C ASN A 255 -15.44 3.99 6.81
N LEU A 256 -14.59 3.99 7.84
CA LEU A 256 -14.62 2.96 8.87
C LEU A 256 -15.86 3.07 9.77
N LEU A 257 -16.34 4.29 10.04
CA LEU A 257 -17.60 4.53 10.74
C LEU A 257 -18.81 4.00 9.95
N TRP A 258 -18.81 4.18 8.63
CA TRP A 258 -19.82 3.59 7.76
C TRP A 258 -19.77 2.06 7.81
N ALA A 259 -18.59 1.45 7.74
CA ALA A 259 -18.44 0.00 7.86
C ALA A 259 -18.92 -0.52 9.23
N TRP A 260 -18.69 0.24 10.32
CA TRP A 260 -19.20 -0.08 11.64
C TRP A 260 -20.75 -0.05 11.69
N GLU A 261 -21.38 0.97 11.11
CA GLU A 261 -22.85 1.10 11.10
C GLU A 261 -23.55 -0.01 10.30
N LEU A 262 -22.82 -0.70 9.39
CA LEU A 262 -23.32 -1.83 8.59
C LEU A 262 -23.06 -3.19 9.21
N GLY A 263 -22.05 -3.30 10.06
CA GLY A 263 -21.62 -4.56 10.66
C GLY A 263 -22.23 -4.86 12.03
N ASP A 264 -21.55 -5.72 12.78
CA ASP A 264 -21.87 -5.98 14.18
C ASP A 264 -21.53 -4.76 15.04
N GLN A 265 -22.56 -4.17 15.64
CA GLN A 265 -22.48 -2.93 16.41
C GLN A 265 -22.03 -3.16 17.87
N GLY A 266 -21.32 -4.25 18.16
CA GLY A 266 -20.87 -4.59 19.53
C GLY A 266 -19.81 -3.63 20.09
N ASP A 267 -18.89 -3.16 19.25
CA ASP A 267 -17.80 -2.26 19.69
C ASP A 267 -18.24 -0.79 19.77
N ARG A 268 -18.88 -0.43 20.86
CA ARG A 268 -19.34 0.96 21.10
C ARG A 268 -18.20 1.93 21.36
N GLU A 269 -17.10 1.47 21.93
CA GLU A 269 -15.92 2.29 22.19
C GLU A 269 -15.21 2.65 20.90
N GLY A 270 -14.98 1.69 20.00
CA GLY A 270 -14.46 1.93 18.68
C GLY A 270 -15.31 2.92 17.88
N ARG A 271 -16.65 2.79 17.94
CA ARG A 271 -17.56 3.75 17.31
C ARG A 271 -17.37 5.17 17.84
N ARG A 272 -17.22 5.32 19.16
CA ARG A 272 -17.01 6.64 19.78
C ARG A 272 -15.69 7.23 19.30
N ALA A 273 -14.61 6.44 19.30
CA ALA A 273 -13.31 6.86 18.79
C ALA A 273 -13.37 7.32 17.32
N LEU A 274 -14.04 6.56 16.45
CA LEU A 274 -14.27 6.95 15.05
C LEU A 274 -14.99 8.31 14.93
N LEU A 275 -16.06 8.48 15.68
CA LEU A 275 -16.85 9.72 15.64
C LEU A 275 -16.04 10.92 16.14
N ASP A 276 -15.21 10.71 17.16
CA ASP A 276 -14.31 11.75 17.69
C ASP A 276 -13.23 12.12 16.66
N HIS A 277 -12.66 11.15 15.91
CA HIS A 277 -11.75 11.43 14.81
C HIS A 277 -12.45 12.22 13.69
N VAL A 278 -13.63 11.79 13.24
CA VAL A 278 -14.41 12.54 12.22
C VAL A 278 -14.61 13.99 12.66
N ARG A 279 -15.12 14.21 13.87
CA ARG A 279 -15.43 15.57 14.38
C ARG A 279 -14.18 16.43 14.54
N ARG A 280 -13.08 15.87 15.00
CA ARG A 280 -11.80 16.58 15.19
C ARG A 280 -11.20 17.03 13.86
N GLN A 281 -11.28 16.19 12.82
CA GLN A 281 -10.67 16.48 11.51
C GLN A 281 -11.65 17.17 10.52
N LEU A 282 -12.94 17.20 10.82
CA LEU A 282 -13.98 17.80 9.96
C LEU A 282 -13.66 19.24 9.51
N PRO A 283 -13.17 20.15 10.38
CA PRO A 283 -12.85 21.52 9.94
C PRO A 283 -11.79 21.58 8.84
N ALA A 284 -10.75 20.72 8.86
CA ALA A 284 -9.76 20.63 7.81
C ALA A 284 -10.40 20.10 6.52
N HIS A 285 -11.18 19.01 6.62
CA HIS A 285 -11.86 18.41 5.47
C HIS A 285 -12.85 19.37 4.78
N LEU A 286 -13.59 20.18 5.54
CA LEU A 286 -14.53 21.17 4.98
C LEU A 286 -13.82 22.32 4.26
N ARG A 287 -12.62 22.72 4.72
CA ARG A 287 -11.78 23.74 4.06
C ARG A 287 -11.00 23.22 2.86
N SER A 288 -10.87 21.89 2.73
CA SER A 288 -10.11 21.26 1.66
C SER A 288 -10.55 21.76 0.27
N ARG A 289 -9.57 21.96 -0.61
CA ARG A 289 -9.81 22.22 -2.05
C ARG A 289 -9.83 20.92 -2.87
N ARG A 290 -9.39 19.81 -2.28
CA ARG A 290 -9.30 18.49 -2.94
C ARG A 290 -10.64 17.80 -3.04
N TYR A 291 -11.53 18.03 -2.07
CA TYR A 291 -12.83 17.38 -2.00
C TYR A 291 -13.96 18.28 -2.48
N GLY A 292 -14.75 17.77 -3.42
CA GLY A 292 -15.95 18.44 -3.90
C GLY A 292 -17.06 18.51 -2.84
N PRO A 293 -18.11 19.31 -3.08
CA PRO A 293 -19.20 19.54 -2.13
C PRO A 293 -19.86 18.26 -1.62
N GLY A 294 -20.02 17.25 -2.47
CA GLY A 294 -20.62 15.97 -2.11
C GLY A 294 -19.85 15.23 -1.02
N ARG A 295 -18.52 15.16 -1.13
CA ARG A 295 -17.65 14.51 -0.12
C ARG A 295 -17.68 15.27 1.21
N LYS A 296 -17.68 16.60 1.17
CA LYS A 296 -17.79 17.47 2.36
C LYS A 296 -19.12 17.27 3.07
N LEU A 297 -20.22 17.21 2.31
CA LEU A 297 -21.54 16.92 2.86
C LEU A 297 -21.62 15.53 3.49
N GLN A 298 -21.03 14.51 2.88
CA GLN A 298 -20.94 13.17 3.45
C GLN A 298 -20.24 13.16 4.81
N ALA A 299 -19.11 13.83 4.95
CA ALA A 299 -18.37 13.93 6.20
C ALA A 299 -19.18 14.70 7.27
N LEU A 300 -19.86 15.76 6.87
CA LEU A 300 -20.73 16.54 7.77
C LEU A 300 -21.90 15.68 8.28
N ILE A 301 -22.58 14.96 7.41
CA ILE A 301 -23.69 14.06 7.80
C ILE A 301 -23.16 12.96 8.72
N ALA A 302 -22.00 12.36 8.41
CA ALA A 302 -21.38 11.33 9.25
C ALA A 302 -21.04 11.85 10.66
N ALA A 303 -20.56 13.10 10.78
CA ALA A 303 -20.25 13.74 12.06
C ALA A 303 -21.48 14.02 12.94
N ILE A 304 -22.64 14.32 12.31
CA ILE A 304 -23.89 14.65 13.01
C ILE A 304 -24.70 13.38 13.29
N SER A 305 -24.91 12.55 12.27
CA SER A 305 -25.74 11.36 12.33
C SER A 305 -25.15 10.21 11.49
N PRO A 306 -24.24 9.40 12.07
CA PRO A 306 -23.62 8.25 11.37
C PRO A 306 -24.65 7.30 10.77
N LYS A 307 -25.74 7.03 11.49
CA LYS A 307 -26.83 6.16 11.00
C LYS A 307 -27.51 6.71 9.74
N LEU A 308 -27.77 8.02 9.69
CA LEU A 308 -28.33 8.66 8.49
C LEU A 308 -27.33 8.57 7.33
N TYR A 309 -26.07 8.86 7.59
CA TYR A 309 -25.00 8.72 6.58
C TYR A 309 -24.95 7.32 5.99
N ALA A 310 -24.96 6.28 6.84
CA ALA A 310 -24.92 4.88 6.38
C ALA A 310 -26.15 4.53 5.51
N ARG A 311 -27.34 4.96 5.90
CA ARG A 311 -28.56 4.76 5.10
C ARG A 311 -28.49 5.43 3.73
N LEU A 312 -28.06 6.70 3.67
CA LEU A 312 -27.95 7.45 2.42
C LEU A 312 -26.90 6.83 1.47
N LYS A 313 -25.74 6.46 2.01
CA LYS A 313 -24.66 5.86 1.22
C LYS A 313 -25.06 4.50 0.62
N ASN A 314 -25.82 3.70 1.36
CA ASN A 314 -26.33 2.42 0.85
C ASN A 314 -27.42 2.59 -0.21
N ALA A 315 -28.31 3.60 -0.07
CA ALA A 315 -29.35 3.87 -1.06
C ALA A 315 -28.78 4.32 -2.43
N VAL A 316 -27.55 4.84 -2.47
CA VAL A 316 -26.87 5.25 -3.72
C VAL A 316 -26.08 4.08 -4.35
N ARG A 317 -25.79 3.03 -3.58
CA ARG A 317 -25.02 1.85 -4.07
C ARG A 317 -25.91 0.76 -4.66
N ASN A 318 -27.17 0.71 -4.27
CA ASN A 318 -28.20 -0.17 -4.83
C ASN A 318 -28.96 0.56 -5.95
#